data_d79c30622c4ba3c717788577f280978a
#
_entry.id   d79c30622c4ba3c717788577f280978a
#
_cell.length_a   1.000
_cell.length_b   1.000
_cell.length_c   1.000
_cell.angle_alpha   90.00
_cell.angle_beta   90.00
_cell.angle_gamma   90.00
#
_symmetry.space_group_name_H-M   'P 1'
#
loop_
_entity.id
_entity.type
_entity.pdbx_description
1 polymer ?
#
loop_
_entity_poly.entity_id
_entity_poly.type
_entity_poly.pdbx_seq_one_letter_code
_entity_poly.pdbx_strand_id
1 'polypeptide(L)'
;MALVGLVVVSHSRPLAEAAVELSLQMVHGPRPEIVIAAGTPDGRFGTDATQVADAIRAADLGAGVVVLTDLGSAVLSAEFALDLVQDANAILVAAPFVEGLLAATVRSATGGTMEEVADEARAA
;
A
#
# COMPACT_ATOMS: atom_id res chain seq x y z
N MET A 1 -9.38 10.36 -14.52
CA MET A 1 -9.39 8.90 -14.33
C MET A 1 -8.61 8.57 -13.07
N ALA A 2 -9.18 7.76 -12.19
CA ALA A 2 -8.52 7.39 -10.95
C ALA A 2 -7.40 6.39 -11.21
N LEU A 3 -6.28 6.56 -10.50
CA LEU A 3 -5.20 5.58 -10.48
C LEU A 3 -5.43 4.59 -9.34
N VAL A 4 -4.87 3.39 -9.47
CA VAL A 4 -4.90 2.39 -8.40
C VAL A 4 -4.18 2.97 -7.18
N GLY A 5 -4.85 2.91 -6.02
CA GLY A 5 -4.29 3.37 -4.77
C GLY A 5 -3.35 2.36 -4.14
N LEU A 6 -2.46 2.82 -3.31
CA LEU A 6 -1.51 1.96 -2.60
C LEU A 6 -1.64 2.19 -1.10
N VAL A 7 -1.61 1.11 -0.34
CA VAL A 7 -1.52 1.16 1.12
C VAL A 7 -0.21 0.51 1.53
N VAL A 8 0.55 1.22 2.34
CA VAL A 8 1.86 0.77 2.81
C VAL A 8 1.74 0.46 4.29
N VAL A 9 1.82 -0.82 4.63
CA VAL A 9 1.70 -1.29 6.01
C VAL A 9 3.10 -1.59 6.54
N SER A 10 3.51 -0.88 7.58
CA SER A 10 4.83 -1.04 8.16
C SER A 10 4.77 -0.95 9.69
N HIS A 11 5.71 -1.61 10.34
CA HIS A 11 5.90 -1.49 11.79
C HIS A 11 6.50 -0.14 12.17
N SER A 12 7.12 0.55 11.22
CA SER A 12 7.84 1.80 11.45
C SER A 12 7.34 2.87 10.49
N ARG A 13 6.78 3.94 11.02
CA ARG A 13 6.33 5.06 10.20
C ARG A 13 7.49 5.74 9.46
N PRO A 14 8.66 6.00 10.10
CA PRO A 14 9.79 6.58 9.35
C PRO A 14 10.24 5.70 8.18
N LEU A 15 10.22 4.37 8.34
CA LEU A 15 10.58 3.46 7.24
C LEU A 15 9.58 3.59 6.09
N ALA A 16 8.28 3.59 6.40
CA ALA A 16 7.24 3.72 5.38
C ALA A 16 7.34 5.07 4.66
N GLU A 17 7.53 6.14 5.40
CA GLU A 17 7.66 7.49 4.82
C GLU A 17 8.87 7.57 3.88
N ALA A 18 10.01 7.01 4.28
CA ALA A 18 11.21 7.01 3.45
C ALA A 18 11.00 6.18 2.17
N ALA A 19 10.35 5.03 2.28
CA ALA A 19 10.07 4.16 1.13
C ALA A 19 9.13 4.83 0.13
N VAL A 20 8.09 5.50 0.63
CA VAL A 20 7.15 6.24 -0.22
C VAL A 20 7.85 7.40 -0.91
N GLU A 21 8.65 8.16 -0.18
CA GLU A 21 9.39 9.28 -0.76
C GLU A 21 10.32 8.82 -1.88
N LEU A 22 11.05 7.72 -1.65
CA LEU A 22 11.93 7.14 -2.67
C LEU A 22 11.13 6.75 -3.91
N SER A 23 10.00 6.08 -3.73
CA SER A 23 9.16 5.64 -4.85
C SER A 23 8.62 6.81 -5.66
N LEU A 24 8.22 7.87 -5.01
CA LEU A 24 7.67 9.05 -5.68
C LEU A 24 8.71 9.81 -6.50
N GLN A 25 10.01 9.66 -6.21
CA GLN A 25 11.07 10.24 -7.03
C GLN A 25 11.07 9.68 -8.45
N MET A 26 10.51 8.47 -8.65
CA MET A 26 10.48 7.81 -9.96
C MET A 26 9.25 8.20 -10.78
N VAL A 27 8.34 8.99 -10.23
CA VAL A 27 7.11 9.39 -10.91
C VAL A 27 7.24 10.83 -11.41
N HIS A 28 7.07 11.02 -12.71
CA HIS A 28 7.21 12.32 -13.38
C HIS A 28 5.88 12.85 -13.92
N GLY A 29 4.77 12.25 -13.59
CA GLY A 29 3.44 12.64 -14.00
C GLY A 29 2.46 12.56 -12.85
N PRO A 30 1.20 12.24 -13.12
CA PRO A 30 0.20 12.06 -12.06
C PRO A 30 0.67 11.00 -11.06
N ARG A 31 0.42 11.26 -9.78
CA ARG A 31 0.83 10.36 -8.70
C ARG A 31 -0.36 9.57 -8.19
N PRO A 32 -0.20 8.27 -7.90
CA PRO A 32 -1.24 7.51 -7.24
C PRO A 32 -1.43 8.00 -5.80
N GLU A 33 -2.60 7.75 -5.24
CA GLU A 33 -2.82 7.97 -3.82
C GLU A 33 -2.08 6.88 -3.05
N ILE A 34 -1.18 7.26 -2.16
CA ILE A 34 -0.44 6.33 -1.30
C ILE A 34 -0.73 6.69 0.14
N VAL A 35 -1.33 5.77 0.87
CA VAL A 35 -1.68 5.98 2.27
C VAL A 35 -0.85 5.05 3.14
N ILE A 36 -0.21 5.62 4.15
CA ILE A 36 0.64 4.89 5.08
C ILE A 36 -0.18 4.47 6.29
N ALA A 37 -0.13 3.17 6.61
CA ALA A 37 -0.67 2.60 7.84
C ALA A 37 0.49 1.98 8.59
N ALA A 38 1.16 2.76 9.43
CA ALA A 38 2.40 2.35 10.05
C ALA A 38 2.50 2.80 11.50
N GLY A 39 3.09 1.95 12.33
CA GLY A 39 3.19 2.17 13.75
C GLY A 39 1.86 1.95 14.46
N THR A 40 1.91 1.97 15.78
CA THR A 40 0.70 1.92 16.61
C THR A 40 0.16 3.33 16.83
N PRO A 41 -1.11 3.48 17.29
CA PRO A 41 -1.67 4.80 17.55
C PRO A 41 -0.87 5.64 18.56
N ASP A 42 -0.14 5.00 19.46
CA ASP A 42 0.70 5.70 20.46
C ASP A 42 2.13 5.96 19.96
N GLY A 43 2.41 5.73 18.68
CA GLY A 43 3.70 6.07 18.07
C GLY A 43 4.80 5.04 18.23
N ARG A 44 4.48 3.84 18.68
CA ARG A 44 5.44 2.75 18.81
C ARG A 44 5.58 1.94 17.52
N PHE A 45 6.56 1.07 17.48
CA PHE A 45 6.66 0.08 16.42
C PHE A 45 5.51 -0.92 16.55
N GLY A 46 4.92 -1.26 15.41
CA GLY A 46 3.81 -2.20 15.35
C GLY A 46 2.82 -1.83 14.25
N THR A 47 1.76 -2.62 14.13
CA THR A 47 0.70 -2.40 13.15
C THR A 47 -0.66 -2.43 13.84
N ASP A 48 -1.63 -1.78 13.20
CA ASP A 48 -3.01 -1.67 13.71
C ASP A 48 -3.98 -1.92 12.56
N ALA A 49 -4.75 -2.99 12.65
CA ALA A 49 -5.69 -3.39 11.59
C ALA A 49 -6.75 -2.33 11.30
N THR A 50 -7.21 -1.61 12.30
CA THR A 50 -8.19 -0.52 12.09
C THR A 50 -7.57 0.60 11.25
N GLN A 51 -6.32 0.96 11.52
CA GLN A 51 -5.59 1.96 10.74
C GLN A 51 -5.41 1.49 9.29
N VAL A 52 -5.11 0.21 9.09
CA VAL A 52 -4.98 -0.37 7.74
C VAL A 52 -6.32 -0.31 7.01
N ALA A 53 -7.42 -0.66 7.68
CA ALA A 53 -8.75 -0.61 7.08
C ALA A 53 -9.12 0.81 6.65
N ASP A 54 -8.86 1.80 7.50
CA ASP A 54 -9.11 3.20 7.17
C ASP A 54 -8.26 3.65 5.99
N ALA A 55 -7.00 3.20 5.94
CA ALA A 55 -6.09 3.51 4.84
C ALA A 55 -6.59 2.93 3.50
N ILE A 56 -7.12 1.71 3.52
CA ILE A 56 -7.68 1.08 2.31
C ILE A 56 -8.83 1.92 1.77
N ARG A 57 -9.74 2.34 2.64
CA ARG A 57 -10.86 3.19 2.22
C ARG A 57 -10.39 4.53 1.67
N ALA A 58 -9.39 5.13 2.31
CA ALA A 58 -8.85 6.42 1.89
C ALA A 58 -8.11 6.34 0.54
N ALA A 59 -7.45 5.22 0.26
CA ALA A 59 -6.66 5.06 -0.95
C ALA A 59 -7.50 4.67 -2.17
N ASP A 60 -8.71 4.16 -1.97
CA ASP A 60 -9.57 3.73 -3.08
C ASP A 60 -10.33 4.93 -3.65
N LEU A 61 -9.89 5.40 -4.80
CA LEU A 61 -10.54 6.49 -5.54
C LEU A 61 -11.34 5.97 -6.73
N GLY A 62 -11.64 4.67 -6.77
CA GLY A 62 -12.45 4.03 -7.78
C GLY A 62 -11.74 2.96 -8.61
N ALA A 63 -10.42 2.89 -8.56
CA ALA A 63 -9.63 1.92 -9.35
C ALA A 63 -9.14 0.73 -8.52
N GLY A 64 -9.44 0.69 -7.23
CA GLY A 64 -8.98 -0.35 -6.33
C GLY A 64 -7.69 0.02 -5.62
N VAL A 65 -7.23 -0.88 -4.76
CA VAL A 65 -6.08 -0.65 -3.88
C VAL A 65 -5.18 -1.90 -3.86
N VAL A 66 -3.87 -1.67 -3.90
CA VAL A 66 -2.87 -2.72 -3.67
C VAL A 66 -2.20 -2.44 -2.33
N VAL A 67 -2.17 -3.45 -1.46
CA VAL A 67 -1.63 -3.35 -0.10
C VAL A 67 -0.27 -4.06 -0.05
N LEU A 68 0.75 -3.34 0.42
CA LEU A 68 2.10 -3.87 0.61
C LEU A 68 2.46 -3.84 2.10
N THR A 69 3.25 -4.83 2.52
CA THR A 69 3.63 -5.01 3.93
C THR A 69 5.14 -5.18 4.05
N ASP A 70 5.70 -4.77 5.20
CA ASP A 70 7.14 -4.89 5.44
C ASP A 70 7.54 -6.25 6.01
N LEU A 71 6.83 -6.73 7.02
CA LEU A 71 7.18 -7.98 7.72
C LEU A 71 5.95 -8.89 7.81
N GLY A 72 6.19 -10.16 8.14
CA GLY A 72 5.12 -11.16 8.21
C GLY A 72 3.99 -10.81 9.14
N SER A 73 4.27 -10.16 10.29
CA SER A 73 3.20 -9.76 11.22
C SER A 73 2.32 -8.64 10.66
N ALA A 74 2.84 -7.83 9.74
CA ALA A 74 2.03 -6.84 9.04
C ALA A 74 1.01 -7.49 8.10
N VAL A 75 1.34 -8.67 7.57
CA VAL A 75 0.41 -9.45 6.74
C VAL A 75 -0.84 -9.82 7.55
N LEU A 76 -0.68 -10.24 8.80
CA LEU A 76 -1.81 -10.58 9.66
C LEU A 76 -2.72 -9.38 9.90
N SER A 77 -2.15 -8.21 10.18
CA SER A 77 -2.93 -6.98 10.35
C SER A 77 -3.66 -6.59 9.07
N ALA A 78 -2.99 -6.74 7.92
CA ALA A 78 -3.59 -6.42 6.63
C ALA A 78 -4.73 -7.39 6.29
N GLU A 79 -4.55 -8.69 6.54
CA GLU A 79 -5.61 -9.68 6.32
C GLU A 79 -6.82 -9.41 7.20
N PHE A 80 -6.59 -9.08 8.48
CA PHE A 80 -7.67 -8.71 9.38
C PHE A 80 -8.38 -7.44 8.90
N ALA A 81 -7.62 -6.45 8.41
CA ALA A 81 -8.19 -5.22 7.87
C ALA A 81 -9.08 -5.48 6.66
N LEU A 82 -8.67 -6.40 5.77
CA LEU A 82 -9.48 -6.78 4.60
C LEU A 82 -10.81 -7.39 5.02
N ASP A 83 -10.85 -8.14 6.12
CA ASP A 83 -12.10 -8.66 6.68
C ASP A 83 -13.00 -7.53 7.19
N LEU A 84 -12.42 -6.44 7.67
CA LEU A 84 -13.19 -5.28 8.16
C LEU A 84 -13.77 -4.44 7.01
N VAL A 85 -13.19 -4.55 5.81
CA VAL A 85 -13.61 -3.75 4.64
C VAL A 85 -13.91 -4.65 3.45
N GLN A 86 -14.76 -5.66 3.65
CA GLN A 86 -15.07 -6.67 2.63
C GLN A 86 -15.67 -6.07 1.35
N ASP A 87 -16.26 -4.89 1.43
CA ASP A 87 -16.80 -4.17 0.28
C ASP A 87 -15.73 -3.41 -0.51
N ALA A 88 -14.51 -3.31 0.02
CA ALA A 88 -13.43 -2.61 -0.67
C ALA A 88 -12.80 -3.51 -1.74
N ASN A 89 -12.39 -2.88 -2.85
CA ASN A 89 -11.67 -3.57 -3.92
C ASN A 89 -10.17 -3.45 -3.65
N ALA A 90 -9.61 -4.44 -2.96
CA ALA A 90 -8.23 -4.39 -2.51
C ALA A 90 -7.55 -5.76 -2.62
N ILE A 91 -6.26 -5.76 -2.96
CA ILE A 91 -5.42 -6.96 -3.04
C ILE A 91 -4.22 -6.78 -2.11
N LEU A 92 -4.02 -7.76 -1.23
CA LEU A 92 -2.79 -7.86 -0.44
C LEU A 92 -1.77 -8.65 -1.25
N VAL A 93 -0.58 -8.08 -1.49
CA VAL A 93 0.44 -8.73 -2.30
C VAL A 93 1.63 -9.14 -1.44
N ALA A 94 2.16 -10.34 -1.73
CA ALA A 94 3.44 -10.79 -1.20
C ALA A 94 4.54 -10.30 -2.14
N ALA A 95 5.31 -9.31 -1.70
CA ALA A 95 6.33 -8.65 -2.51
C ALA A 95 7.42 -8.07 -1.62
N PRO A 96 8.64 -7.87 -2.15
CA PRO A 96 9.68 -7.14 -1.43
C PRO A 96 9.17 -5.73 -1.12
N PHE A 97 9.36 -5.27 0.12
CA PHE A 97 8.71 -4.05 0.58
C PHE A 97 9.12 -2.82 -0.24
N VAL A 98 10.41 -2.55 -0.33
CA VAL A 98 10.91 -1.34 -1.00
C VAL A 98 10.78 -1.46 -2.52
N GLU A 99 11.31 -2.54 -3.09
CA GLU A 99 11.30 -2.76 -4.54
C GLU A 99 9.87 -2.94 -5.05
N GLY A 100 9.03 -3.67 -4.30
CA GLY A 100 7.64 -3.89 -4.67
C GLY A 100 6.82 -2.60 -4.63
N LEU A 101 7.05 -1.75 -3.62
CA LEU A 101 6.39 -0.46 -3.54
C LEU A 101 6.79 0.44 -4.72
N LEU A 102 8.08 0.48 -5.05
CA LEU A 102 8.56 1.27 -6.16
C LEU A 102 7.92 0.81 -7.49
N ALA A 103 7.93 -0.49 -7.74
CA ALA A 103 7.34 -1.06 -8.95
C ALA A 103 5.83 -0.79 -9.03
N ALA A 104 5.12 -0.96 -7.92
CA ALA A 104 3.68 -0.70 -7.86
C ALA A 104 3.36 0.77 -8.08
N THR A 105 4.15 1.66 -7.49
CA THR A 105 3.95 3.11 -7.62
C THR A 105 4.10 3.54 -9.09
N VAL A 106 5.14 3.10 -9.76
CA VAL A 106 5.39 3.44 -11.16
C VAL A 106 4.30 2.85 -12.05
N ARG A 107 3.93 1.58 -11.83
CA ARG A 107 2.89 0.96 -12.66
C ARG A 107 1.52 1.60 -12.46
N SER A 108 1.17 1.98 -11.24
CA SER A 108 -0.07 2.71 -10.99
C SER A 108 -0.04 4.08 -11.68
N ALA A 109 1.07 4.80 -11.57
CA ALA A 109 1.21 6.12 -12.19
C ALA A 109 1.05 6.08 -13.71
N THR A 110 1.37 4.97 -14.35
CA THR A 110 1.19 4.79 -15.80
C THR A 110 -0.19 4.25 -16.18
N GLY A 111 -1.09 4.12 -15.21
CA GLY A 111 -2.48 3.74 -15.47
C GLY A 111 -2.75 2.25 -15.44
N GLY A 112 -1.89 1.45 -14.83
CA GLY A 112 -2.12 0.01 -14.70
C GLY A 112 -3.37 -0.33 -13.91
N THR A 113 -3.99 -1.46 -14.26
CA THR A 113 -5.11 -2.00 -13.48
C THR A 113 -4.62 -2.53 -12.13
N MET A 114 -5.53 -2.78 -11.21
CA MET A 114 -5.18 -3.34 -9.90
C MET A 114 -4.37 -4.63 -10.04
N GLU A 115 -4.76 -5.53 -10.94
CA GLU A 115 -4.04 -6.77 -11.19
C GLU A 115 -2.63 -6.52 -11.75
N GLU A 116 -2.51 -5.57 -12.69
CA GLU A 116 -1.22 -5.23 -13.28
C GLU A 116 -0.28 -4.60 -12.25
N VAL A 117 -0.79 -3.75 -11.39
CA VAL A 117 -0.01 -3.14 -10.30
C VAL A 117 0.45 -4.22 -9.31
N ALA A 118 -0.45 -5.13 -8.94
CA ALA A 118 -0.11 -6.24 -8.05
C ALA A 118 0.97 -7.15 -8.66
N ASP A 119 0.84 -7.46 -9.93
CA ASP A 119 1.81 -8.31 -10.63
C ASP A 119 3.20 -7.66 -10.72
N GLU A 120 3.26 -6.35 -10.98
CA GLU A 120 4.54 -5.64 -11.00
C GLU A 120 5.21 -5.66 -9.63
N ALA A 121 4.44 -5.49 -8.57
CA ALA A 121 4.98 -5.57 -7.20
C ALA A 121 5.56 -6.97 -6.93
N ARG A 122 4.84 -8.02 -7.32
CA ARG A 122 5.28 -9.42 -7.12
C ARG A 122 6.54 -9.75 -7.90
N ALA A 123 6.71 -9.15 -9.07
CA ALA A 123 7.83 -9.42 -9.95
C ALA A 123 9.10 -8.63 -9.57
N ALA A 124 8.99 -7.74 -8.62
CA ALA A 124 10.10 -6.87 -8.22
C ALA A 124 11.23 -7.63 -7.48
#